data_cfad6f0062cca198fd363470812c318d
#
_entry.id   cfad6f0062cca198fd363470812c318d
#
_cell.length_a   1.000
_cell.length_b   1.000
_cell.length_c   1.000
_cell.angle_alpha   90.00
_cell.angle_beta   90.00
_cell.angle_gamma   90.00
#
_symmetry.space_group_name_H-M   'P 1'
#
loop_
_entity.id
_entity.type
_entity.pdbx_description
1 polymer ?
#
loop_
_entity_poly.entity_id
_entity_poly.type
_entity_poly.pdbx_seq_one_letter_code
_entity_poly.pdbx_strand_id
1 'polypeptide(L)'
;GLENTQHIGQVVLHPSQPEVAWVAALGPLYSDNHSGGVYRTQDGGESWNLVLKSPGIMGNAGAVDLILDESNPNHLFAAMWDRTRRAWDFTESGDGSGIWESRDGGSNWTELSSLMGFPNDVNTGRIGLAWHAEAQQLFALVDNQSPRTNDDDSRDETLPIDFIDMDAQEFAQLDSTALQKFLEEHNFPEEHDATDVFARVANGTIVPSALHDYLTDGNRALFDAEITGAEVYRLDFNGETAAVSWSRTHTEPLEDVC
;
A
#
# COMPACT_ATOMS: atom_id res chain seq x y z
N GLY A 1 17.74 -2.34 -23.20
CA GLY A 1 16.41 -2.72 -23.14
C GLY A 1 15.54 -2.20 -22.01
N LEU A 2 16.09 -1.79 -20.84
CA LEU A 2 15.28 -1.35 -19.69
C LEU A 2 15.59 0.09 -19.25
N GLU A 3 15.99 0.96 -20.17
CA GLU A 3 16.46 2.33 -19.88
C GLU A 3 15.42 3.18 -19.14
N ASN A 4 14.14 2.94 -19.39
CA ASN A 4 13.05 3.73 -18.80
C ASN A 4 12.54 3.17 -17.47
N THR A 5 12.96 1.97 -17.07
CA THR A 5 12.44 1.33 -15.84
C THR A 5 13.08 1.86 -14.56
N GLN A 6 14.27 2.43 -14.67
CA GLN A 6 15.09 3.09 -13.65
C GLN A 6 15.37 2.25 -12.38
N HIS A 7 14.33 1.72 -11.71
CA HIS A 7 14.47 0.96 -10.48
C HIS A 7 13.95 -0.46 -10.66
N ILE A 8 14.80 -1.42 -10.30
CA ILE A 8 14.51 -2.85 -10.35
C ILE A 8 14.33 -3.37 -8.92
N GLY A 9 13.20 -4.01 -8.64
CA GLY A 9 12.90 -4.64 -7.37
C GLY A 9 13.53 -6.03 -7.27
N GLN A 10 13.36 -6.85 -8.31
CA GLN A 10 13.80 -8.24 -8.32
C GLN A 10 14.20 -8.70 -9.71
N VAL A 11 15.13 -9.66 -9.76
CA VAL A 11 15.51 -10.40 -10.97
C VAL A 11 15.37 -11.89 -10.69
N VAL A 12 14.69 -12.60 -11.56
CA VAL A 12 14.46 -14.05 -11.43
C VAL A 12 14.93 -14.73 -12.72
N LEU A 13 15.73 -15.80 -12.57
CA LEU A 13 16.26 -16.57 -13.68
C LEU A 13 15.49 -17.88 -13.84
N HIS A 14 15.30 -18.30 -15.08
CA HIS A 14 14.79 -19.62 -15.37
C HIS A 14 15.83 -20.70 -14.98
N PRO A 15 15.49 -21.73 -14.16
CA PRO A 15 16.47 -22.62 -13.56
C PRO A 15 17.26 -23.49 -14.57
N SER A 16 16.74 -23.69 -15.78
CA SER A 16 17.37 -24.53 -16.79
C SER A 16 17.58 -23.85 -18.17
N GLN A 17 17.12 -22.62 -18.36
CA GLN A 17 17.26 -21.85 -19.60
C GLN A 17 17.91 -20.49 -19.27
N PRO A 18 19.24 -20.38 -19.33
CA PRO A 18 19.97 -19.17 -18.88
C PRO A 18 19.66 -17.93 -19.70
N GLU A 19 19.13 -18.08 -20.90
CA GLU A 19 18.66 -16.99 -21.75
C GLU A 19 17.30 -16.42 -21.34
N VAL A 20 16.56 -17.11 -20.45
CA VAL A 20 15.24 -16.68 -19.99
C VAL A 20 15.34 -16.10 -18.58
N ALA A 21 14.87 -14.88 -18.43
CA ALA A 21 14.78 -14.19 -17.14
C ALA A 21 13.57 -13.26 -17.08
N TRP A 22 13.17 -12.95 -15.87
CA TRP A 22 12.13 -11.95 -15.59
C TRP A 22 12.67 -10.89 -14.64
N VAL A 23 12.15 -9.67 -14.78
CA VAL A 23 12.53 -8.51 -13.97
C VAL A 23 11.29 -7.83 -13.47
N ALA A 24 11.21 -7.64 -12.16
CA ALA A 24 10.26 -6.75 -11.52
C ALA A 24 10.78 -5.32 -11.61
N ALA A 25 10.17 -4.49 -12.44
CA ALA A 25 10.54 -3.11 -12.64
C ALA A 25 9.59 -2.19 -11.86
N LEU A 26 10.15 -1.45 -10.90
CA LEU A 26 9.39 -0.52 -10.08
C LEU A 26 9.07 0.78 -10.82
N GLY A 27 9.90 1.15 -11.80
CA GLY A 27 9.78 2.38 -12.56
C GLY A 27 10.44 3.59 -11.88
N PRO A 28 10.25 4.80 -12.41
CA PRO A 28 10.83 6.01 -11.89
C PRO A 28 10.28 6.36 -10.50
N LEU A 29 11.14 6.95 -9.62
CA LEU A 29 10.77 7.29 -8.25
C LEU A 29 10.04 8.64 -8.14
N TYR A 30 10.42 9.63 -8.95
CA TYR A 30 10.02 11.03 -8.77
C TYR A 30 9.19 11.60 -9.93
N SER A 31 8.69 10.73 -10.80
CA SER A 31 7.83 11.09 -11.92
C SER A 31 6.73 10.05 -12.09
N ASP A 32 5.73 10.36 -12.91
CA ASP A 32 4.69 9.41 -13.25
C ASP A 32 5.29 8.15 -13.87
N ASN A 33 4.75 7.01 -13.47
CA ASN A 33 5.30 5.71 -13.82
C ASN A 33 4.49 5.07 -14.94
N HIS A 34 5.08 5.01 -16.14
CA HIS A 34 4.49 4.34 -17.30
C HIS A 34 5.31 3.12 -17.75
N SER A 35 6.38 2.82 -17.04
CA SER A 35 7.35 1.76 -17.36
C SER A 35 7.51 0.72 -16.25
N GLY A 36 6.69 0.80 -15.18
CA GLY A 36 6.62 -0.23 -14.15
C GLY A 36 5.91 -1.49 -14.65
N GLY A 37 6.27 -2.64 -14.08
CA GLY A 37 5.68 -3.93 -14.41
C GLY A 37 6.69 -5.06 -14.44
N VAL A 38 6.28 -6.22 -14.94
CA VAL A 38 7.16 -7.37 -15.12
C VAL A 38 7.62 -7.43 -16.56
N TYR A 39 8.93 -7.50 -16.76
CA TYR A 39 9.55 -7.71 -18.07
C TYR A 39 10.16 -9.10 -18.16
N ARG A 40 10.15 -9.67 -19.36
CA ARG A 40 10.74 -10.98 -19.68
C ARG A 40 11.72 -10.85 -20.83
N THR A 41 12.89 -11.47 -20.69
CA THR A 41 13.81 -11.77 -21.80
C THR A 41 13.75 -13.25 -22.16
N GLN A 42 14.09 -13.58 -23.40
CA GLN A 42 14.27 -14.94 -23.92
C GLN A 42 15.56 -15.08 -24.74
N ASP A 43 16.41 -14.06 -24.71
CA ASP A 43 17.63 -13.93 -25.50
C ASP A 43 18.84 -13.46 -24.65
N GLY A 44 18.80 -13.78 -23.34
CA GLY A 44 19.89 -13.45 -22.42
C GLY A 44 19.98 -11.95 -22.06
N GLY A 45 18.88 -11.22 -22.22
CA GLY A 45 18.80 -9.80 -21.87
C GLY A 45 19.10 -8.83 -23.01
N GLU A 46 19.28 -9.34 -24.25
CA GLU A 46 19.42 -8.48 -25.42
C GLU A 46 18.15 -7.68 -25.70
N SER A 47 16.98 -8.33 -25.51
CA SER A 47 15.68 -7.67 -25.59
C SER A 47 14.77 -8.02 -24.40
N TRP A 48 13.85 -7.10 -24.08
CA TRP A 48 12.90 -7.24 -22.96
C TRP A 48 11.49 -6.89 -23.42
N ASN A 49 10.55 -7.74 -23.08
CA ASN A 49 9.12 -7.56 -23.34
C ASN A 49 8.37 -7.33 -22.03
N LEU A 50 7.55 -6.29 -21.98
CA LEU A 50 6.63 -6.04 -20.87
C LEU A 50 5.52 -7.10 -20.91
N VAL A 51 5.48 -7.99 -19.91
CA VAL A 51 4.53 -9.12 -19.85
C VAL A 51 3.44 -8.94 -18.79
N LEU A 52 3.67 -8.12 -17.78
CA LEU A 52 2.65 -7.63 -16.86
C LEU A 52 2.78 -6.12 -16.74
N LYS A 53 1.80 -5.41 -17.28
CA LYS A 53 1.76 -3.95 -17.21
C LYS A 53 1.14 -3.51 -15.89
N SER A 54 1.60 -2.38 -15.36
CA SER A 54 0.97 -1.70 -14.23
C SER A 54 -0.55 -1.63 -14.38
N PRO A 55 -1.31 -2.18 -13.43
CA PRO A 55 -2.74 -1.93 -13.32
C PRO A 55 -3.00 -0.53 -12.75
N GLY A 56 -4.26 -0.20 -12.55
CA GLY A 56 -4.69 1.07 -12.00
C GLY A 56 -4.94 2.15 -13.04
N ILE A 57 -5.79 3.10 -12.69
CA ILE A 57 -6.29 4.14 -13.60
C ILE A 57 -5.16 5.12 -13.97
N MET A 58 -4.27 5.41 -13.03
CA MET A 58 -3.16 6.34 -13.22
C MET A 58 -1.88 5.66 -13.74
N GLY A 59 -1.82 4.31 -13.72
CA GLY A 59 -0.67 3.55 -14.22
C GLY A 59 0.63 3.79 -13.44
N ASN A 60 0.55 4.18 -12.17
CA ASN A 60 1.73 4.52 -11.35
C ASN A 60 2.34 3.30 -10.65
N ALA A 61 1.64 2.16 -10.58
CA ALA A 61 2.17 0.97 -9.95
C ALA A 61 3.36 0.39 -10.72
N GLY A 62 4.31 -0.16 -9.99
CA GLY A 62 5.43 -0.92 -10.52
C GLY A 62 5.58 -2.26 -9.82
N ALA A 63 6.21 -3.24 -10.47
CA ALA A 63 6.49 -4.52 -9.84
C ALA A 63 7.61 -4.34 -8.80
N VAL A 64 7.32 -4.70 -7.54
CA VAL A 64 8.23 -4.55 -6.41
C VAL A 64 8.84 -5.89 -5.99
N ASP A 65 8.12 -6.98 -6.19
CA ASP A 65 8.59 -8.33 -5.90
C ASP A 65 8.15 -9.31 -7.00
N LEU A 66 8.94 -10.37 -7.18
CA LEU A 66 8.70 -11.40 -8.20
C LEU A 66 9.33 -12.71 -7.74
N ILE A 67 8.54 -13.76 -7.69
CA ILE A 67 9.02 -15.09 -7.34
C ILE A 67 8.63 -16.12 -8.39
N LEU A 68 9.47 -17.13 -8.53
CA LEU A 68 9.30 -18.27 -9.42
C LEU A 68 9.18 -19.54 -8.57
N ASP A 69 8.27 -20.43 -8.94
CA ASP A 69 8.29 -21.79 -8.44
C ASP A 69 9.42 -22.58 -9.13
N GLU A 70 10.52 -22.84 -8.42
CA GLU A 70 11.68 -23.56 -8.98
C GLU A 70 11.33 -24.96 -9.45
N SER A 71 10.28 -25.58 -8.89
CA SER A 71 9.77 -26.89 -9.30
C SER A 71 8.94 -26.84 -10.58
N ASN A 72 8.38 -25.66 -10.89
CA ASN A 72 7.59 -25.41 -12.09
C ASN A 72 7.89 -24.01 -12.66
N PRO A 73 8.89 -23.86 -13.54
CA PRO A 73 9.33 -22.56 -14.05
C PRO A 73 8.28 -21.79 -14.87
N ASN A 74 7.13 -22.36 -15.15
CA ASN A 74 5.99 -21.65 -15.74
C ASN A 74 5.13 -20.92 -14.70
N HIS A 75 5.36 -21.19 -13.40
CA HIS A 75 4.57 -20.65 -12.31
C HIS A 75 5.33 -19.51 -11.64
N LEU A 76 4.77 -18.30 -11.75
CA LEU A 76 5.32 -17.07 -11.19
C LEU A 76 4.27 -16.30 -10.42
N PHE A 77 4.74 -15.55 -9.42
CA PHE A 77 3.94 -14.57 -8.71
C PHE A 77 4.64 -13.22 -8.74
N ALA A 78 3.87 -12.15 -8.94
CA ALA A 78 4.35 -10.79 -8.95
C ALA A 78 3.55 -9.91 -7.98
N ALA A 79 4.23 -9.08 -7.21
CA ALA A 79 3.62 -8.03 -6.41
C ALA A 79 3.80 -6.67 -7.09
N MET A 80 2.71 -5.96 -7.24
CA MET A 80 2.68 -4.59 -7.74
C MET A 80 2.50 -3.63 -6.55
N TRP A 81 3.14 -2.47 -6.61
CA TRP A 81 3.03 -1.42 -5.63
C TRP A 81 2.72 -0.09 -6.30
N ASP A 82 1.56 0.45 -5.99
CA ASP A 82 1.13 1.78 -6.41
C ASP A 82 1.70 2.82 -5.45
N ARG A 83 2.52 3.70 -5.97
CA ARG A 83 3.16 4.74 -5.19
C ARG A 83 3.45 5.97 -6.03
N THR A 84 3.38 7.13 -5.39
CA THR A 84 3.78 8.40 -5.98
C THR A 84 4.69 9.14 -5.02
N ARG A 85 5.84 9.58 -5.51
CA ARG A 85 6.78 10.37 -4.71
C ARG A 85 7.08 11.70 -5.40
N ARG A 86 6.81 12.77 -4.67
CA ARG A 86 7.11 14.15 -5.06
C ARG A 86 8.03 14.76 -3.99
N ALA A 87 8.60 15.93 -4.26
CA ALA A 87 9.41 16.63 -3.26
C ALA A 87 8.59 17.08 -2.04
N TRP A 88 7.30 17.18 -2.20
CA TRP A 88 6.33 17.69 -1.22
C TRP A 88 5.23 16.70 -0.84
N ASP A 89 5.22 15.49 -1.42
CA ASP A 89 4.19 14.50 -1.19
C ASP A 89 4.70 13.09 -1.45
N PHE A 90 4.27 12.13 -0.64
CA PHE A 90 4.59 10.73 -0.80
C PHE A 90 3.37 9.86 -0.48
N THR A 91 2.82 9.20 -1.49
CA THR A 91 1.77 8.20 -1.36
C THR A 91 2.38 6.82 -1.50
N GLU A 92 2.13 5.95 -0.52
CA GLU A 92 2.73 4.61 -0.42
C GLU A 92 1.75 3.48 -0.72
N SER A 93 0.50 3.81 -1.02
CA SER A 93 -0.57 2.85 -1.28
C SER A 93 -1.43 3.29 -2.45
N GLY A 94 -2.22 2.39 -2.99
CA GLY A 94 -3.15 2.71 -4.07
C GLY A 94 -3.80 1.46 -4.67
N ASP A 95 -4.83 1.69 -5.48
CA ASP A 95 -5.61 0.68 -6.16
C ASP A 95 -4.83 -0.13 -7.22
N GLY A 96 -3.64 0.31 -7.58
CA GLY A 96 -2.71 -0.43 -8.43
C GLY A 96 -1.82 -1.42 -7.67
N SER A 97 -1.84 -1.43 -6.33
CA SER A 97 -1.14 -2.43 -5.53
C SER A 97 -1.89 -3.76 -5.55
N GLY A 98 -1.15 -4.88 -5.58
CA GLY A 98 -1.78 -6.19 -5.55
C GLY A 98 -0.85 -7.32 -5.97
N ILE A 99 -1.41 -8.51 -6.11
CA ILE A 99 -0.68 -9.76 -6.41
C ILE A 99 -1.24 -10.40 -7.66
N TRP A 100 -0.35 -10.84 -8.54
CA TRP A 100 -0.68 -11.53 -9.79
C TRP A 100 0.04 -12.86 -9.87
N GLU A 101 -0.64 -13.85 -10.46
CA GLU A 101 -0.14 -15.18 -10.77
C GLU A 101 -0.05 -15.40 -12.28
N SER A 102 1.03 -16.01 -12.74
CA SER A 102 1.14 -16.60 -14.07
C SER A 102 1.43 -18.09 -13.98
N ARG A 103 0.80 -18.88 -14.83
CA ARG A 103 1.01 -20.33 -14.96
C ARG A 103 1.61 -20.74 -16.31
N ASP A 104 2.03 -19.77 -17.10
CA ASP A 104 2.53 -19.96 -18.46
C ASP A 104 3.84 -19.17 -18.75
N GLY A 105 4.64 -19.01 -17.71
CA GLY A 105 5.93 -18.34 -17.82
C GLY A 105 5.83 -16.83 -18.04
N GLY A 106 4.76 -16.21 -17.54
CA GLY A 106 4.54 -14.78 -17.63
C GLY A 106 3.82 -14.33 -18.90
N SER A 107 3.26 -15.25 -19.69
CA SER A 107 2.52 -14.87 -20.90
C SER A 107 1.13 -14.34 -20.60
N ASN A 108 0.45 -14.90 -19.58
CA ASN A 108 -0.81 -14.42 -19.05
C ASN A 108 -0.75 -14.32 -17.53
N TRP A 109 -1.51 -13.35 -16.98
CA TRP A 109 -1.52 -13.07 -15.55
C TRP A 109 -2.96 -12.98 -15.04
N THR A 110 -3.20 -13.53 -13.86
CA THR A 110 -4.46 -13.50 -13.13
C THR A 110 -4.23 -12.78 -11.79
N GLU A 111 -5.09 -11.86 -11.46
CA GLU A 111 -5.02 -11.15 -10.18
C GLU A 111 -5.50 -12.06 -9.04
N LEU A 112 -4.65 -12.20 -8.01
CA LEU A 112 -4.96 -12.95 -6.79
C LEU A 112 -5.44 -12.04 -5.65
N SER A 113 -5.06 -10.79 -5.64
CA SER A 113 -5.50 -9.83 -4.61
C SER A 113 -6.99 -9.53 -4.66
N SER A 114 -7.65 -9.75 -5.80
CA SER A 114 -9.12 -9.67 -5.92
C SER A 114 -9.88 -10.83 -5.24
N LEU A 115 -9.18 -11.87 -4.78
CA LEU A 115 -9.79 -12.97 -4.04
C LEU A 115 -10.18 -12.52 -2.62
N MET A 116 -11.26 -13.13 -2.10
CA MET A 116 -11.77 -12.84 -0.76
C MET A 116 -10.68 -12.98 0.32
N GLY A 117 -10.68 -12.07 1.29
CA GLY A 117 -9.83 -12.12 2.47
C GLY A 117 -8.48 -11.40 2.34
N PHE A 118 -8.21 -10.74 1.20
CA PHE A 118 -7.05 -9.86 1.02
C PHE A 118 -7.47 -8.38 1.10
N PRO A 119 -6.67 -7.50 1.72
CA PRO A 119 -6.90 -6.07 1.66
C PRO A 119 -6.62 -5.58 0.22
N ASN A 120 -7.66 -5.36 -0.56
CA ASN A 120 -7.58 -4.95 -1.95
C ASN A 120 -8.32 -3.62 -2.13
N ASP A 121 -7.73 -2.56 -1.62
CA ASP A 121 -8.26 -1.20 -1.65
C ASP A 121 -7.14 -0.15 -1.83
N VAL A 122 -7.51 1.11 -1.80
CA VAL A 122 -6.57 2.24 -1.97
C VAL A 122 -5.51 2.35 -0.87
N ASN A 123 -5.69 1.65 0.25
CA ASN A 123 -4.76 1.64 1.37
C ASN A 123 -3.77 0.46 1.29
N THR A 124 -3.85 -0.38 0.26
CA THR A 124 -2.90 -1.47 0.05
C THR A 124 -1.56 -0.90 -0.40
N GLY A 125 -0.56 -1.01 0.45
CA GLY A 125 0.79 -0.53 0.23
C GLY A 125 1.71 -1.56 -0.42
N ARG A 126 2.96 -1.59 0.01
CA ARG A 126 3.98 -2.50 -0.50
C ARG A 126 3.69 -3.95 -0.09
N ILE A 127 3.98 -4.88 -1.00
CA ILE A 127 3.78 -6.32 -0.78
C ILE A 127 5.10 -7.06 -1.04
N GLY A 128 5.49 -7.92 -0.07
CA GLY A 128 6.55 -8.90 -0.22
C GLY A 128 5.97 -10.31 -0.30
N LEU A 129 6.55 -11.18 -1.12
CA LEU A 129 6.02 -12.51 -1.42
C LEU A 129 6.97 -13.63 -0.96
N ALA A 130 6.41 -14.76 -0.55
CA ALA A 130 7.14 -16.01 -0.33
C ALA A 130 6.29 -17.20 -0.76
N TRP A 131 6.92 -18.15 -1.49
CA TRP A 131 6.27 -19.35 -2.00
C TRP A 131 6.82 -20.61 -1.34
N HIS A 132 5.93 -21.46 -0.86
CA HIS A 132 6.27 -22.78 -0.36
C HIS A 132 5.75 -23.86 -1.33
N ALA A 133 6.64 -24.36 -2.19
CA ALA A 133 6.28 -25.25 -3.29
C ALA A 133 5.67 -26.58 -2.83
N GLU A 134 6.20 -27.24 -1.79
CA GLU A 134 5.66 -28.52 -1.31
C GLU A 134 4.26 -28.37 -0.71
N ALA A 135 4.03 -27.31 0.06
CA ALA A 135 2.73 -27.06 0.65
C ALA A 135 1.76 -26.37 -0.31
N GLN A 136 2.23 -25.89 -1.46
CA GLN A 136 1.46 -25.09 -2.41
C GLN A 136 0.79 -23.90 -1.71
N GLN A 137 1.61 -23.12 -0.99
CA GLN A 137 1.17 -21.97 -0.21
C GLN A 137 1.93 -20.72 -0.62
N LEU A 138 1.18 -19.65 -0.88
CA LEU A 138 1.72 -18.30 -1.10
C LEU A 138 1.50 -17.47 0.17
N PHE A 139 2.58 -16.87 0.66
CA PHE A 139 2.54 -15.90 1.75
C PHE A 139 2.78 -14.50 1.18
N ALA A 140 2.05 -13.54 1.71
CA ALA A 140 2.20 -12.13 1.39
C ALA A 140 2.34 -11.32 2.68
N LEU A 141 3.44 -10.58 2.79
CA LEU A 141 3.60 -9.51 3.78
C LEU A 141 3.09 -8.22 3.14
N VAL A 142 2.09 -7.62 3.73
CA VAL A 142 1.41 -6.42 3.20
C VAL A 142 1.63 -5.27 4.16
N ASP A 143 2.05 -4.13 3.63
CA ASP A 143 1.99 -2.85 4.31
C ASP A 143 0.57 -2.30 4.13
N ASN A 144 -0.26 -2.39 5.17
CA ASN A 144 -1.65 -1.97 5.16
C ASN A 144 -1.78 -0.57 5.75
N GLN A 145 -2.03 0.41 4.91
CA GLN A 145 -2.17 1.83 5.26
C GLN A 145 -3.60 2.19 5.72
N SER A 146 -4.50 1.21 5.84
CA SER A 146 -5.83 1.45 6.39
C SER A 146 -5.74 1.98 7.82
N PRO A 147 -6.52 3.00 8.18
CA PRO A 147 -6.61 3.46 9.56
C PRO A 147 -6.93 2.29 10.48
N ARG A 148 -6.22 2.18 11.60
CA ARG A 148 -6.47 1.16 12.60
C ARG A 148 -7.85 1.45 13.21
N THR A 149 -8.82 0.58 12.97
CA THR A 149 -10.07 0.60 13.70
C THR A 149 -9.79 0.02 15.08
N ASN A 150 -9.62 0.89 16.07
CA ASN A 150 -9.64 0.42 17.45
C ASN A 150 -11.06 -0.05 17.74
N ASP A 151 -11.22 -1.32 18.11
CA ASP A 151 -12.49 -1.88 18.63
C ASP A 151 -12.91 -1.24 19.98
N ASP A 152 -12.08 -0.33 20.50
CA ASP A 152 -12.36 0.47 21.66
C ASP A 152 -12.91 1.83 21.21
N ASP A 153 -14.24 1.92 21.12
CA ASP A 153 -15.02 3.14 20.87
C ASP A 153 -14.82 4.21 21.98
N SER A 154 -13.86 3.98 22.89
CA SER A 154 -13.46 4.84 23.99
C SER A 154 -12.23 5.71 23.69
N ARG A 155 -11.97 6.09 22.42
CA ARG A 155 -10.94 7.10 22.16
C ARG A 155 -11.35 8.43 22.77
N ASP A 156 -10.73 8.75 23.89
CA ASP A 156 -10.80 10.09 24.53
C ASP A 156 -9.89 11.11 23.76
N GLU A 157 -9.21 10.69 22.67
CA GLU A 157 -8.28 11.52 21.93
C GLU A 157 -8.76 11.77 20.50
N THR A 158 -8.95 13.03 20.14
CA THR A 158 -9.21 13.47 18.78
C THR A 158 -7.89 13.43 17.98
N LEU A 159 -7.88 12.70 16.87
CA LEU A 159 -6.73 12.61 15.98
C LEU A 159 -6.79 13.68 14.87
N PRO A 160 -5.67 14.10 14.29
CA PRO A 160 -5.65 15.06 13.18
C PRO A 160 -6.54 14.62 12.02
N ILE A 161 -6.59 13.32 11.71
CA ILE A 161 -7.38 12.77 10.61
C ILE A 161 -8.89 12.93 10.83
N ASP A 162 -9.37 13.00 12.06
CA ASP A 162 -10.78 13.16 12.36
C ASP A 162 -11.35 14.49 11.86
N PHE A 163 -10.50 15.48 11.65
CA PHE A 163 -10.90 16.79 11.15
C PHE A 163 -11.11 16.87 9.63
N ILE A 164 -10.62 15.89 8.85
CA ILE A 164 -10.66 15.95 7.37
C ILE A 164 -12.11 15.97 6.87
N ASP A 165 -12.92 15.04 7.36
CA ASP A 165 -14.29 14.84 6.92
C ASP A 165 -15.33 15.44 7.88
N MET A 166 -14.88 16.04 8.99
CA MET A 166 -15.75 16.63 10.03
C MET A 166 -16.42 17.90 9.53
N ASP A 167 -17.73 17.98 9.68
CA ASP A 167 -18.46 19.23 9.41
C ASP A 167 -18.48 20.15 10.65
N ALA A 168 -18.94 21.41 10.43
CA ALA A 168 -18.98 22.42 11.50
C ALA A 168 -19.98 22.07 12.65
N GLN A 169 -20.97 21.20 12.39
CA GLN A 169 -21.93 20.78 13.41
C GLN A 169 -21.33 19.67 14.28
N GLU A 170 -20.61 18.75 13.67
CA GLU A 170 -19.85 17.71 14.36
C GLU A 170 -18.73 18.33 15.18
N PHE A 171 -17.99 19.28 14.59
CA PHE A 171 -16.94 20.03 15.29
C PHE A 171 -17.46 20.73 16.56
N ALA A 172 -18.64 21.35 16.48
CA ALA A 172 -19.26 22.03 17.61
C ALA A 172 -19.65 21.10 18.79
N GLN A 173 -19.63 19.78 18.58
CA GLN A 173 -19.91 18.76 19.61
C GLN A 173 -18.65 18.30 20.34
N LEU A 174 -17.48 18.66 19.89
CA LEU A 174 -16.22 18.26 20.52
C LEU A 174 -16.13 18.81 21.96
N ASP A 175 -15.49 18.04 22.82
CA ASP A 175 -15.14 18.52 24.16
C ASP A 175 -14.06 19.60 24.08
N SER A 176 -14.33 20.76 24.69
CA SER A 176 -13.41 21.90 24.65
C SER A 176 -12.07 21.61 25.32
N THR A 177 -12.05 20.74 26.35
CA THR A 177 -10.82 20.37 27.03
C THR A 177 -9.98 19.43 26.17
N ALA A 178 -10.64 18.49 25.47
CA ALA A 178 -9.97 17.61 24.53
C ALA A 178 -9.39 18.40 23.35
N LEU A 179 -10.14 19.35 22.78
CA LEU A 179 -9.62 20.21 21.73
C LEU A 179 -8.44 21.05 22.21
N GLN A 180 -8.50 21.62 23.42
CA GLN A 180 -7.40 22.40 23.98
C GLN A 180 -6.15 21.55 24.14
N LYS A 181 -6.29 20.34 24.71
CA LYS A 181 -5.19 19.38 24.86
C LYS A 181 -4.57 19.05 23.50
N PHE A 182 -5.41 18.78 22.49
CA PHE A 182 -4.96 18.52 21.12
C PHE A 182 -4.11 19.69 20.56
N LEU A 183 -4.59 20.92 20.69
CA LEU A 183 -3.87 22.10 20.19
C LEU A 183 -2.50 22.26 20.88
N GLU A 184 -2.42 22.03 22.21
CA GLU A 184 -1.20 22.11 22.99
C GLU A 184 -0.20 21.01 22.59
N GLU A 185 -0.64 19.76 22.46
CA GLU A 185 0.20 18.62 22.11
C GLU A 185 0.80 18.74 20.72
N HIS A 186 0.04 19.36 19.80
CA HIS A 186 0.48 19.58 18.42
C HIS A 186 1.15 20.96 18.20
N ASN A 187 1.49 21.69 19.28
CA ASN A 187 2.19 22.96 19.23
C ASN A 187 1.51 24.04 18.36
N PHE A 188 0.19 24.11 18.40
CA PHE A 188 -0.49 25.26 17.81
C PHE A 188 -0.10 26.55 18.52
N PRO A 189 -0.11 27.72 17.82
CA PRO A 189 0.18 28.99 18.47
C PRO A 189 -0.77 29.27 19.64
N GLU A 190 -0.25 29.77 20.76
CA GLU A 190 -1.03 30.06 22.00
C GLU A 190 -2.21 31.03 21.79
N GLU A 191 -2.17 31.82 20.72
CA GLU A 191 -3.26 32.72 20.30
C GLU A 191 -4.46 32.00 19.70
N HIS A 192 -4.34 30.69 19.41
CA HIS A 192 -5.39 29.82 18.86
C HIS A 192 -5.79 28.76 19.88
N ASP A 193 -6.40 29.19 20.96
CA ASP A 193 -6.97 28.29 21.96
C ASP A 193 -8.29 27.64 21.44
N ALA A 194 -8.79 26.63 22.16
CA ALA A 194 -10.01 25.94 21.78
C ALA A 194 -11.20 26.91 21.59
N THR A 195 -11.27 27.98 22.39
CA THR A 195 -12.36 28.98 22.32
C THR A 195 -12.30 29.78 21.01
N ASP A 196 -11.09 30.21 20.62
CA ASP A 196 -10.88 30.93 19.35
C ASP A 196 -11.19 30.01 18.15
N VAL A 197 -10.71 28.76 18.20
CA VAL A 197 -10.94 27.78 17.12
C VAL A 197 -12.42 27.47 16.95
N PHE A 198 -13.17 27.20 18.03
CA PHE A 198 -14.63 27.01 17.97
C PHE A 198 -15.33 28.21 17.35
N ALA A 199 -14.95 29.43 17.75
CA ALA A 199 -15.55 30.66 17.22
C ALA A 199 -15.28 30.82 15.73
N ARG A 200 -14.08 30.50 15.25
CA ARG A 200 -13.68 30.58 13.82
C ARG A 200 -14.38 29.55 12.97
N VAL A 201 -14.57 28.33 13.45
CA VAL A 201 -15.34 27.31 12.74
C VAL A 201 -16.82 27.70 12.71
N ALA A 202 -17.40 28.14 13.83
CA ALA A 202 -18.80 28.52 13.91
C ALA A 202 -19.16 29.70 12.99
N ASN A 203 -18.24 30.66 12.79
CA ASN A 203 -18.48 31.83 11.91
C ASN A 203 -18.02 31.59 10.47
N GLY A 204 -17.50 30.39 10.13
CA GLY A 204 -17.05 30.00 8.80
C GLY A 204 -15.72 30.65 8.37
N THR A 205 -14.94 31.19 9.31
CA THR A 205 -13.60 31.76 9.01
C THR A 205 -12.61 30.65 8.66
N ILE A 206 -12.73 29.46 9.30
CA ILE A 206 -12.01 28.25 9.00
C ILE A 206 -12.97 27.06 8.91
N VAL A 207 -12.56 26.01 8.23
CA VAL A 207 -13.22 24.70 8.23
C VAL A 207 -12.46 23.75 9.14
N PRO A 208 -13.08 22.70 9.73
CA PRO A 208 -12.37 21.77 10.61
C PRO A 208 -11.12 21.17 9.99
N SER A 209 -11.14 20.83 8.70
CA SER A 209 -9.98 20.31 7.97
C SER A 209 -8.77 21.25 7.98
N ALA A 210 -8.95 22.55 8.24
CA ALA A 210 -7.84 23.48 8.38
C ALA A 210 -6.92 23.16 9.57
N LEU A 211 -7.42 22.48 10.61
CA LEU A 211 -6.59 21.98 11.72
C LEU A 211 -5.70 20.83 11.26
N HIS A 212 -6.22 19.94 10.45
CA HIS A 212 -5.43 18.92 9.78
C HIS A 212 -4.39 19.55 8.86
N ASP A 213 -4.80 20.48 7.98
CA ASP A 213 -3.92 21.14 7.02
C ASP A 213 -2.78 21.91 7.70
N TYR A 214 -3.03 22.50 8.88
CA TYR A 214 -2.01 23.19 9.66
C TYR A 214 -0.92 22.23 10.17
N LEU A 215 -1.30 21.00 10.51
CA LEU A 215 -0.37 19.97 10.97
C LEU A 215 0.31 19.25 9.81
N THR A 216 -0.29 19.28 8.64
CA THR A 216 0.26 18.66 7.43
C THR A 216 1.32 19.56 6.78
N ASP A 217 2.45 19.65 7.38
CA ASP A 217 3.66 19.41 6.61
C ASP A 217 3.48 17.96 6.07
N GLY A 218 3.37 17.78 4.74
CA GLY A 218 2.82 16.57 4.10
C GLY A 218 3.43 15.20 4.45
N ASN A 219 4.37 15.16 5.39
CA ASN A 219 4.93 13.95 5.96
C ASN A 219 4.42 13.67 7.39
N ARG A 220 3.89 14.64 8.11
CA ARG A 220 3.60 14.46 9.54
C ARG A 220 2.31 13.71 9.79
N ALA A 221 1.30 13.91 8.96
CA ALA A 221 0.03 13.18 9.05
C ALA A 221 0.20 11.66 8.83
N LEU A 222 1.21 11.25 8.04
CA LEU A 222 1.57 9.84 7.86
C LEU A 222 2.22 9.23 9.12
N PHE A 223 2.88 10.04 9.95
CA PHE A 223 3.51 9.56 11.19
C PHE A 223 2.55 9.53 12.39
N ASP A 224 1.49 10.35 12.36
CA ASP A 224 0.55 10.47 13.48
C ASP A 224 -0.72 9.59 13.29
N ALA A 225 -0.98 9.08 12.07
CA ALA A 225 -2.07 8.15 11.84
C ALA A 225 -1.68 6.74 12.32
N GLU A 226 -2.40 6.20 13.28
CA GLU A 226 -2.31 4.78 13.59
C GLU A 226 -2.85 3.97 12.41
N ILE A 227 -1.94 3.50 11.57
CA ILE A 227 -2.25 2.58 10.48
C ILE A 227 -2.23 1.14 10.97
N THR A 228 -2.88 0.25 10.22
CA THR A 228 -2.86 -1.18 10.49
C THR A 228 -1.44 -1.75 10.45
N GLY A 229 -0.61 -1.25 9.53
CA GLY A 229 0.80 -1.62 9.43
C GLY A 229 1.01 -2.98 8.78
N ALA A 230 2.05 -3.70 9.22
CA ALA A 230 2.44 -4.96 8.61
C ALA A 230 1.48 -6.10 8.92
N GLU A 231 0.95 -6.75 7.89
CA GLU A 231 0.09 -7.93 8.00
C GLU A 231 0.60 -9.07 7.11
N VAL A 232 0.49 -10.31 7.60
CA VAL A 232 0.87 -11.50 6.83
C VAL A 232 -0.38 -12.29 6.44
N TYR A 233 -0.53 -12.53 5.16
CA TYR A 233 -1.61 -13.30 4.56
C TYR A 233 -1.08 -14.59 3.94
N ARG A 234 -1.91 -15.62 3.91
CA ARG A 234 -1.62 -16.91 3.27
C ARG A 234 -2.74 -17.29 2.32
N LEU A 235 -2.36 -17.77 1.13
CA LEU A 235 -3.23 -18.36 0.14
C LEU A 235 -2.85 -19.82 -0.05
N ASP A 236 -3.80 -20.74 0.14
CA ASP A 236 -3.61 -22.18 -0.05
C ASP A 236 -4.19 -22.62 -1.39
N PHE A 237 -3.36 -23.26 -2.24
CA PHE A 237 -3.76 -23.75 -3.55
C PHE A 237 -4.23 -25.22 -3.54
N ASN A 238 -4.07 -25.93 -2.40
CA ASN A 238 -4.42 -27.37 -2.25
C ASN A 238 -5.87 -27.64 -1.82
N GLY A 239 -6.75 -26.63 -1.81
CA GLY A 239 -8.15 -26.79 -1.41
C GLY A 239 -8.97 -27.52 -2.46
N GLU A 240 -9.35 -28.79 -2.22
CA GLU A 240 -10.11 -29.62 -3.19
C GLU A 240 -11.55 -29.15 -3.47
N THR A 241 -12.14 -28.23 -2.68
CA THR A 241 -13.56 -27.85 -2.83
C THR A 241 -13.95 -26.46 -2.28
N ALA A 242 -13.09 -25.74 -1.56
CA ALA A 242 -13.40 -24.42 -1.07
C ALA A 242 -12.99 -23.34 -2.09
N ALA A 243 -13.75 -22.26 -2.18
CA ALA A 243 -13.29 -21.08 -2.93
C ALA A 243 -11.91 -20.68 -2.40
N VAL A 244 -10.95 -20.53 -3.29
CA VAL A 244 -9.60 -20.10 -2.93
C VAL A 244 -9.71 -18.70 -2.33
N SER A 245 -9.27 -18.54 -1.08
CA SER A 245 -9.35 -17.27 -0.36
C SER A 245 -8.09 -17.05 0.49
N TRP A 246 -7.76 -15.80 0.69
CA TRP A 246 -6.69 -15.41 1.59
C TRP A 246 -7.12 -15.55 3.05
N SER A 247 -6.17 -15.89 3.91
CA SER A 247 -6.36 -15.90 5.35
C SER A 247 -5.23 -15.13 6.01
N ARG A 248 -5.58 -14.18 6.88
CA ARG A 248 -4.60 -13.52 7.75
C ARG A 248 -4.04 -14.53 8.74
N THR A 249 -2.71 -14.56 8.91
CA THR A 249 -2.03 -15.58 9.72
C THR A 249 -1.90 -15.24 11.20
N HIS A 250 -2.26 -14.01 11.59
CA HIS A 250 -2.20 -13.50 12.97
C HIS A 250 -3.46 -12.72 13.31
N THR A 251 -3.78 -12.59 14.58
CA THR A 251 -4.97 -11.88 15.07
C THR A 251 -4.72 -10.41 15.29
N GLU A 252 -3.54 -10.07 15.81
CA GLU A 252 -3.11 -8.69 16.05
C GLU A 252 -2.16 -8.22 14.94
N PRO A 253 -2.12 -6.93 14.61
CA PRO A 253 -1.09 -6.38 13.73
C PRO A 253 0.31 -6.72 14.24
N LEU A 254 1.28 -6.84 13.32
CA LEU A 254 2.67 -7.05 13.68
C LEU A 254 3.25 -5.70 14.10
N GLU A 255 3.21 -5.41 15.38
CA GLU A 255 3.81 -4.21 15.96
C GLU A 255 5.35 -4.34 15.95
N ASP A 256 6.03 -3.24 15.74
CA ASP A 256 7.50 -3.11 15.84
C ASP A 256 8.34 -3.97 14.88
N VAL A 257 7.81 -4.31 13.69
CA VAL A 257 8.53 -5.11 12.68
C VAL A 257 9.28 -4.24 11.65
N CYS A 258 9.21 -2.93 11.78
CA CYS A 258 9.88 -1.97 10.87
C CYS A 258 11.04 -1.24 11.55
#